data_f9c23d76931004b10b7efbbf95c9c2ac
#
_entry.id   f9c23d76931004b10b7efbbf95c9c2ac
#
_cell.length_a   1.000
_cell.length_b   1.000
_cell.length_c   1.000
_cell.angle_alpha   90.00
_cell.angle_beta   90.00
_cell.angle_gamma   90.00
#
_symmetry.space_group_name_H-M   'P 1'
#
loop_
_entity.id
_entity.type
_entity.pdbx_description
1 polymer ?
#
loop_
_entity_poly.entity_id
_entity_poly.type
_entity_poly.pdbx_seq_one_letter_code
_entity_poly.pdbx_strand_id
1 'polypeptide(L)'
;MDFELNENQKMIAQMIRDFGEKEIKPKLMEWDEAQTFPVDLFKKLGELGLMGVLVPQEYGGSGLGYFEYVTTISEIGKICGSIGLSVAAHNSLCTGHIMQFGNEEQKKKWVPKLASAEWIGAWALTEANTGSDAMRMKCTAVEDGDHWVLNGAKNWITHGISGDIVVVIARTGELLDSHGMTA
;
A
#
# COMPACT_ATOMS: atom_id res chain seq x y z
N MET A 1 -22.13 9.45 -20.12
CA MET A 1 -21.02 8.87 -19.35
C MET A 1 -21.51 7.48 -18.98
N ASP A 2 -20.81 6.45 -19.41
CA ASP A 2 -21.18 5.08 -19.11
C ASP A 2 -20.39 4.63 -17.87
N PHE A 3 -21.07 4.08 -16.86
CA PHE A 3 -20.48 3.57 -15.61
C PHE A 3 -20.51 2.05 -15.55
N GLU A 4 -20.88 1.38 -16.65
CA GLU A 4 -20.86 -0.07 -16.70
C GLU A 4 -19.42 -0.59 -16.74
N LEU A 5 -19.19 -1.70 -16.03
CA LEU A 5 -17.91 -2.36 -16.05
C LEU A 5 -17.68 -3.00 -17.43
N ASN A 6 -16.49 -2.83 -17.98
CA ASN A 6 -16.06 -3.55 -19.18
C ASN A 6 -15.79 -5.04 -18.85
N GLU A 7 -15.54 -5.85 -19.87
CA GLU A 7 -15.36 -7.30 -19.69
C GLU A 7 -14.17 -7.66 -18.79
N ASN A 8 -13.05 -6.93 -18.89
CA ASN A 8 -11.90 -7.15 -18.01
C ASN A 8 -12.24 -6.85 -16.55
N GLN A 9 -12.94 -5.76 -16.30
CA GLN A 9 -13.37 -5.38 -14.95
C GLN A 9 -14.36 -6.38 -14.37
N LYS A 10 -15.28 -6.90 -15.20
CA LYS A 10 -16.21 -7.97 -14.79
C LYS A 10 -15.47 -9.26 -14.43
N MET A 11 -14.47 -9.65 -15.23
CA MET A 11 -13.64 -10.83 -14.93
C MET A 11 -12.85 -10.66 -13.63
N ILE A 12 -12.22 -9.50 -13.43
CA ILE A 12 -11.51 -9.17 -12.17
C ILE A 12 -12.48 -9.21 -10.99
N ALA A 13 -13.64 -8.58 -11.11
CA ALA A 13 -14.66 -8.58 -10.07
C ALA A 13 -15.11 -9.98 -9.70
N GLN A 14 -15.36 -10.85 -10.69
CA GLN A 14 -15.77 -12.24 -10.46
C GLN A 14 -14.65 -13.04 -9.80
N MET A 15 -13.42 -12.95 -10.29
CA MET A 15 -12.25 -13.61 -9.70
C MET A 15 -12.09 -13.25 -8.22
N ILE A 16 -12.24 -11.97 -7.88
CA ILE A 16 -12.11 -11.49 -6.49
C ILE A 16 -13.25 -12.01 -5.62
N ARG A 17 -14.48 -12.04 -6.12
CA ARG A 17 -15.62 -12.61 -5.38
C ARG A 17 -15.40 -14.09 -5.07
N ASP A 18 -15.00 -14.87 -6.07
CA ASP A 18 -14.73 -16.31 -5.89
C ASP A 18 -13.60 -16.55 -4.89
N PHE A 19 -12.52 -15.79 -5.02
CA PHE A 19 -11.41 -15.83 -4.07
C PHE A 19 -11.86 -15.43 -2.65
N GLY A 20 -12.62 -14.36 -2.53
CA GLY A 20 -13.07 -13.83 -1.24
C GLY A 20 -14.04 -14.77 -0.51
N GLU A 21 -14.98 -15.40 -1.22
CA GLU A 21 -15.88 -16.40 -0.63
C GLU A 21 -15.10 -17.62 -0.12
N LYS A 22 -14.02 -18.00 -0.79
CA LYS A 22 -13.22 -19.17 -0.43
C LYS A 22 -12.15 -18.90 0.60
N GLU A 23 -11.42 -17.81 0.49
CA GLU A 23 -10.18 -17.59 1.25
C GLU A 23 -10.31 -16.51 2.34
N ILE A 24 -11.23 -15.55 2.21
CA ILE A 24 -11.39 -14.44 3.17
C ILE A 24 -12.56 -14.70 4.12
N LYS A 25 -13.76 -14.86 3.57
CA LYS A 25 -15.00 -14.90 4.32
C LYS A 25 -15.05 -15.97 5.42
N PRO A 26 -14.55 -17.21 5.20
CA PRO A 26 -14.59 -18.25 6.24
C PRO A 26 -13.70 -17.97 7.44
N LYS A 27 -12.67 -17.12 7.29
CA LYS A 27 -11.68 -16.83 8.32
C LYS A 27 -11.80 -15.43 8.92
N LEU A 28 -12.72 -14.62 8.40
CA LEU A 28 -12.83 -13.21 8.73
C LEU A 28 -13.00 -12.97 10.23
N MET A 29 -13.94 -13.66 10.88
CA MET A 29 -14.21 -13.52 12.30
C MET A 29 -13.04 -14.04 13.16
N GLU A 30 -12.40 -15.13 12.74
CA GLU A 30 -11.20 -15.65 13.42
C GLU A 30 -10.06 -14.63 13.45
N TRP A 31 -9.79 -13.97 12.31
CA TRP A 31 -8.75 -12.95 12.24
C TRP A 31 -9.10 -11.70 13.06
N ASP A 32 -10.38 -11.28 13.04
CA ASP A 32 -10.86 -10.11 13.77
C ASP A 32 -10.77 -10.33 15.28
N GLU A 33 -11.30 -11.43 15.78
CA GLU A 33 -11.28 -11.78 17.21
C GLU A 33 -9.85 -12.00 17.73
N ALA A 34 -8.98 -12.65 16.93
CA ALA A 34 -7.60 -12.89 17.28
C ALA A 34 -6.69 -11.67 17.06
N GLN A 35 -7.21 -10.58 16.47
CA GLN A 35 -6.43 -9.40 16.07
C GLN A 35 -5.21 -9.76 15.19
N THR A 36 -5.40 -10.72 14.29
CA THR A 36 -4.32 -11.27 13.46
C THR A 36 -4.35 -10.70 12.06
N PHE A 37 -3.20 -10.21 11.60
CA PHE A 37 -3.01 -9.81 10.20
C PHE A 37 -2.63 -11.04 9.35
N PRO A 38 -3.41 -11.40 8.32
CA PRO A 38 -3.22 -12.64 7.57
C PRO A 38 -2.19 -12.50 6.45
N VAL A 39 -0.90 -12.45 6.76
CA VAL A 39 0.21 -12.28 5.79
C VAL A 39 0.12 -13.25 4.61
N ASP A 40 -0.21 -14.52 4.86
CA ASP A 40 -0.29 -15.53 3.80
C ASP A 40 -1.43 -15.29 2.80
N LEU A 41 -2.48 -14.58 3.22
CA LEU A 41 -3.54 -14.13 2.29
C LEU A 41 -2.98 -13.14 1.28
N PHE A 42 -2.10 -12.23 1.71
CA PHE A 42 -1.51 -11.22 0.82
C PHE A 42 -0.58 -11.84 -0.22
N LYS A 43 0.13 -12.90 0.11
CA LYS A 43 0.90 -13.69 -0.88
C LYS A 43 -0.01 -14.28 -1.96
N LYS A 44 -1.14 -14.86 -1.56
CA LYS A 44 -2.15 -15.36 -2.52
C LYS A 44 -2.75 -14.25 -3.39
N LEU A 45 -2.98 -13.06 -2.83
CA LEU A 45 -3.40 -11.88 -3.60
C LEU A 45 -2.31 -11.43 -4.58
N GLY A 46 -1.03 -11.55 -4.21
CA GLY A 46 0.11 -11.31 -5.10
C GLY A 46 0.14 -12.29 -6.27
N GLU A 47 -0.08 -13.59 -6.03
CA GLU A 47 -0.18 -14.61 -7.08
C GLU A 47 -1.29 -14.30 -8.10
N LEU A 48 -2.37 -13.64 -7.67
CA LEU A 48 -3.44 -13.15 -8.53
C LEU A 48 -3.14 -11.80 -9.21
N GLY A 49 -1.96 -11.21 -8.96
CA GLY A 49 -1.57 -9.90 -9.48
C GLY A 49 -2.25 -8.70 -8.80
N LEU A 50 -2.95 -8.92 -7.68
CA LEU A 50 -3.74 -7.88 -7.01
C LEU A 50 -2.90 -6.98 -6.07
N MET A 51 -1.62 -7.33 -5.85
CA MET A 51 -0.69 -6.53 -5.06
C MET A 51 0.18 -5.60 -5.91
N GLY A 52 0.10 -5.71 -7.23
CA GLY A 52 0.78 -4.85 -8.20
C GLY A 52 -0.12 -4.41 -9.35
N VAL A 53 -1.38 -4.04 -9.06
CA VAL A 53 -2.39 -3.75 -10.09
C VAL A 53 -1.94 -2.64 -11.04
N LEU A 54 -1.44 -1.54 -10.50
CA LEU A 54 -0.99 -0.36 -11.26
C LEU A 54 0.49 -0.44 -11.69
N VAL A 55 1.22 -1.44 -11.20
CA VAL A 55 2.64 -1.59 -11.50
C VAL A 55 2.81 -2.11 -12.93
N PRO A 56 3.67 -1.48 -13.76
CA PRO A 56 3.97 -1.96 -15.10
C PRO A 56 4.53 -3.39 -15.11
N GLN A 57 4.28 -4.11 -16.19
CA GLN A 57 4.74 -5.50 -16.34
C GLN A 57 6.26 -5.64 -16.29
N GLU A 58 7.00 -4.63 -16.72
CA GLU A 58 8.46 -4.60 -16.64
C GLU A 58 9.01 -4.68 -15.20
N TYR A 59 8.21 -4.28 -14.21
CA TYR A 59 8.50 -4.43 -12.78
C TYR A 59 7.72 -5.57 -12.12
N GLY A 60 7.14 -6.48 -12.90
CA GLY A 60 6.43 -7.66 -12.41
C GLY A 60 4.99 -7.41 -11.97
N GLY A 61 4.42 -6.25 -12.27
CA GLY A 61 3.03 -5.94 -11.97
C GLY A 61 2.03 -6.35 -13.05
N SER A 62 0.76 -6.09 -12.82
CA SER A 62 -0.32 -6.43 -13.75
C SER A 62 -0.46 -5.43 -14.90
N GLY A 63 0.10 -4.23 -14.80
CA GLY A 63 0.03 -3.20 -15.84
C GLY A 63 -1.37 -2.71 -16.15
N LEU A 64 -2.28 -2.77 -15.18
CA LEU A 64 -3.68 -2.38 -15.33
C LEU A 64 -3.89 -0.91 -14.97
N GLY A 65 -5.09 -0.39 -15.27
CA GLY A 65 -5.44 0.99 -15.01
C GLY A 65 -6.14 1.24 -13.68
N TYR A 66 -6.44 2.50 -13.42
CA TYR A 66 -7.13 2.92 -12.19
C TYR A 66 -8.55 2.36 -12.07
N PHE A 67 -9.25 2.11 -13.17
CA PHE A 67 -10.58 1.51 -13.12
C PHE A 67 -10.54 0.05 -12.63
N GLU A 68 -9.56 -0.73 -13.08
CA GLU A 68 -9.32 -2.09 -12.60
C GLU A 68 -8.86 -2.08 -11.14
N TYR A 69 -8.05 -1.09 -10.76
CA TYR A 69 -7.64 -0.90 -9.37
C TYR A 69 -8.84 -0.58 -8.46
N VAL A 70 -9.70 0.37 -8.84
CA VAL A 70 -10.91 0.70 -8.08
C VAL A 70 -11.86 -0.51 -8.00
N THR A 71 -12.02 -1.25 -9.10
CA THR A 71 -12.80 -2.50 -9.11
C THR A 71 -12.24 -3.50 -8.10
N THR A 72 -10.91 -3.69 -8.09
CA THR A 72 -10.22 -4.58 -7.14
C THR A 72 -10.51 -4.18 -5.70
N ILE A 73 -10.28 -2.93 -5.34
CA ILE A 73 -10.49 -2.46 -3.97
C ILE A 73 -11.95 -2.53 -3.55
N SER A 74 -12.88 -2.18 -4.46
CA SER A 74 -14.31 -2.23 -4.19
C SER A 74 -14.79 -3.65 -3.93
N GLU A 75 -14.40 -4.63 -4.73
CA GLU A 75 -14.84 -6.02 -4.57
C GLU A 75 -14.24 -6.67 -3.31
N ILE A 76 -12.94 -6.44 -3.02
CA ILE A 76 -12.34 -6.91 -1.76
C ILE A 76 -13.01 -6.23 -0.57
N GLY A 77 -13.25 -4.92 -0.64
CA GLY A 77 -13.87 -4.13 0.43
C GLY A 77 -15.30 -4.55 0.77
N LYS A 78 -16.07 -5.06 -0.20
CA LYS A 78 -17.41 -5.65 0.02
C LYS A 78 -17.34 -6.92 0.87
N ILE A 79 -16.25 -7.66 0.81
CA ILE A 79 -16.04 -8.88 1.59
C ILE A 79 -15.45 -8.54 2.96
N CYS A 80 -14.38 -7.74 2.97
CA CYS A 80 -13.68 -7.28 4.17
C CYS A 80 -13.06 -5.89 3.94
N GLY A 81 -13.59 -4.89 4.63
CA GLY A 81 -13.09 -3.51 4.55
C GLY A 81 -11.64 -3.36 4.99
N SER A 82 -11.21 -4.11 6.01
CA SER A 82 -9.84 -4.12 6.51
C SER A 82 -8.85 -4.67 5.49
N ILE A 83 -9.16 -5.80 4.84
CA ILE A 83 -8.33 -6.37 3.77
C ILE A 83 -8.31 -5.43 2.55
N GLY A 84 -9.47 -4.87 2.17
CA GLY A 84 -9.56 -3.88 1.08
C GLY A 84 -8.68 -2.65 1.33
N LEU A 85 -8.72 -2.10 2.55
CA LEU A 85 -7.86 -0.98 2.95
C LEU A 85 -6.37 -1.36 2.89
N SER A 86 -6.03 -2.56 3.36
CA SER A 86 -4.65 -3.06 3.34
C SER A 86 -4.10 -3.19 1.91
N VAL A 87 -4.88 -3.77 1.00
CA VAL A 87 -4.51 -3.87 -0.43
C VAL A 87 -4.39 -2.47 -1.05
N ALA A 88 -5.29 -1.55 -0.70
CA ALA A 88 -5.24 -0.17 -1.17
C ALA A 88 -3.97 0.56 -0.68
N ALA A 89 -3.66 0.47 0.61
CA ALA A 89 -2.48 1.11 1.19
C ALA A 89 -1.18 0.58 0.58
N HIS A 90 -1.08 -0.73 0.39
CA HIS A 90 0.07 -1.35 -0.26
C HIS A 90 0.26 -0.85 -1.71
N ASN A 91 -0.78 -0.93 -2.55
CA ASN A 91 -0.70 -0.57 -3.96
C ASN A 91 -0.49 0.94 -4.17
N SER A 92 -1.30 1.79 -3.52
CA SER A 92 -1.34 3.22 -3.82
C SER A 92 -0.39 4.04 -2.95
N LEU A 93 -0.29 3.75 -1.66
CA LEU A 93 0.51 4.57 -0.75
C LEU A 93 2.00 4.19 -0.79
N CYS A 94 2.36 2.93 -0.59
CA CYS A 94 3.76 2.52 -0.62
C CYS A 94 4.27 2.32 -2.05
N THR A 95 3.73 1.34 -2.76
CA THR A 95 4.19 0.97 -4.11
C THR A 95 4.00 2.12 -5.09
N GLY A 96 2.84 2.79 -5.05
CA GLY A 96 2.55 3.95 -5.88
C GLY A 96 3.50 5.12 -5.63
N HIS A 97 3.87 5.37 -4.38
CA HIS A 97 4.85 6.41 -4.02
C HIS A 97 6.23 6.10 -4.61
N ILE A 98 6.70 4.87 -4.45
CA ILE A 98 7.99 4.43 -5.01
C ILE A 98 7.97 4.52 -6.55
N MET A 99 6.86 4.11 -7.19
CA MET A 99 6.70 4.20 -8.64
C MET A 99 6.72 5.65 -9.14
N GLN A 100 6.15 6.58 -8.39
CA GLN A 100 6.05 7.98 -8.80
C GLN A 100 7.34 8.77 -8.53
N PHE A 101 8.00 8.53 -7.41
CA PHE A 101 9.09 9.38 -6.92
C PHE A 101 10.44 8.66 -6.80
N GLY A 102 10.46 7.33 -6.82
CA GLY A 102 11.68 6.55 -6.79
C GLY A 102 12.49 6.69 -8.08
N ASN A 103 13.81 6.62 -7.97
CA ASN A 103 14.69 6.49 -9.12
C ASN A 103 14.64 5.06 -9.70
N GLU A 104 15.25 4.84 -10.86
CA GLU A 104 15.20 3.56 -11.56
C GLU A 104 15.85 2.41 -10.77
N GLU A 105 16.89 2.68 -10.00
CA GLU A 105 17.55 1.69 -9.14
C GLU A 105 16.61 1.24 -8.02
N GLN A 106 15.96 2.21 -7.35
CA GLN A 106 14.98 1.97 -6.30
C GLN A 106 13.78 1.17 -6.83
N LYS A 107 13.22 1.56 -7.98
CA LYS A 107 12.11 0.84 -8.61
C LYS A 107 12.47 -0.61 -8.91
N LYS A 108 13.60 -0.84 -9.57
CA LYS A 108 14.07 -2.20 -9.93
C LYS A 108 14.35 -3.06 -8.69
N LYS A 109 14.81 -2.45 -7.61
CA LYS A 109 15.16 -3.15 -6.37
C LYS A 109 13.93 -3.56 -5.55
N TRP A 110 12.94 -2.69 -5.45
CA TRP A 110 11.84 -2.86 -4.49
C TRP A 110 10.50 -3.22 -5.13
N VAL A 111 10.17 -2.63 -6.28
CA VAL A 111 8.84 -2.78 -6.87
C VAL A 111 8.48 -4.22 -7.25
N PRO A 112 9.39 -5.05 -7.83
CA PRO A 112 9.06 -6.44 -8.14
C PRO A 112 8.65 -7.26 -6.91
N LYS A 113 9.29 -7.01 -5.77
CA LYS A 113 8.97 -7.69 -4.50
C LYS A 113 7.64 -7.24 -3.93
N LEU A 114 7.30 -5.97 -4.10
CA LEU A 114 6.00 -5.43 -3.71
C LEU A 114 4.89 -5.98 -4.63
N ALA A 115 5.09 -5.95 -5.94
CA ALA A 115 4.10 -6.42 -6.90
C ALA A 115 3.76 -7.91 -6.74
N SER A 116 4.73 -8.74 -6.38
CA SER A 116 4.55 -10.17 -6.10
C SER A 116 4.03 -10.48 -4.68
N ALA A 117 3.94 -9.46 -3.81
CA ALA A 117 3.71 -9.64 -2.37
C ALA A 117 4.77 -10.49 -1.64
N GLU A 118 5.99 -10.61 -2.20
CA GLU A 118 7.15 -11.07 -1.43
C GLU A 118 7.40 -10.12 -0.25
N TRP A 119 7.19 -8.82 -0.50
CA TRP A 119 7.23 -7.75 0.50
C TRP A 119 5.88 -7.04 0.60
N ILE A 120 5.51 -6.72 1.84
CA ILE A 120 4.34 -5.89 2.14
C ILE A 120 4.81 -4.47 2.42
N GLY A 121 4.23 -3.51 1.71
CA GLY A 121 4.57 -2.10 1.81
C GLY A 121 3.72 -1.36 2.84
N ALA A 122 4.35 -0.52 3.65
CA ALA A 122 3.72 0.42 4.57
C ALA A 122 4.00 1.86 4.15
N TRP A 123 3.17 2.80 4.65
CA TRP A 123 3.35 4.23 4.40
C TRP A 123 3.08 5.03 5.67
N ALA A 124 4.08 5.79 6.14
CA ALA A 124 4.10 6.40 7.45
C ALA A 124 4.09 7.94 7.37
N LEU A 125 2.92 8.54 7.53
CA LEU A 125 2.70 9.99 7.61
C LEU A 125 2.31 10.44 9.02
N THR A 126 1.22 9.86 9.54
CA THR A 126 0.51 10.32 10.74
C THR A 126 1.39 10.27 11.99
N GLU A 127 1.29 11.28 12.82
CA GLU A 127 1.91 11.36 14.15
C GLU A 127 0.82 11.60 15.20
N ALA A 128 1.17 11.54 16.50
CA ALA A 128 0.21 11.75 17.58
C ALA A 128 -0.55 13.09 17.49
N ASN A 129 0.11 14.12 16.96
CA ASN A 129 -0.45 15.48 16.84
C ASN A 129 -0.67 15.91 15.38
N THR A 130 -0.52 15.01 14.41
CA THR A 130 -0.52 15.35 12.99
C THR A 130 -1.23 14.26 12.19
N GLY A 131 -2.31 14.65 11.56
CA GLY A 131 -3.05 13.83 10.60
C GLY A 131 -3.30 14.64 9.33
N SER A 132 -4.49 15.24 9.20
CA SER A 132 -4.85 16.08 8.03
C SER A 132 -3.94 17.30 7.85
N ASP A 133 -3.45 17.89 8.93
CA ASP A 133 -2.46 18.96 8.90
C ASP A 133 -1.03 18.38 8.87
N ALA A 134 -0.68 17.75 7.74
CA ALA A 134 0.61 17.08 7.55
C ALA A 134 1.82 18.04 7.68
N MET A 135 1.63 19.33 7.40
CA MET A 135 2.69 20.32 7.52
C MET A 135 3.20 20.51 8.95
N ARG A 136 2.47 20.04 9.96
CA ARG A 136 2.87 20.11 11.37
C ARG A 136 3.64 18.89 11.86
N MET A 137 4.00 17.95 10.95
CA MET A 137 4.78 16.79 11.37
C MET A 137 6.11 17.19 12.02
N LYS A 138 6.49 16.40 13.01
CA LYS A 138 7.70 16.64 13.82
C LYS A 138 8.80 15.59 13.61
N CYS A 139 8.45 14.44 13.01
CA CYS A 139 9.45 13.44 12.65
C CYS A 139 10.44 14.06 11.67
N THR A 140 11.71 14.08 12.02
CA THR A 140 12.78 14.68 11.22
C THR A 140 13.61 13.62 10.52
N ALA A 141 14.17 13.99 9.36
CA ALA A 141 15.24 13.28 8.69
C ALA A 141 16.41 14.24 8.52
N VAL A 142 17.55 13.92 9.11
CA VAL A 142 18.77 14.74 9.07
C VAL A 142 19.85 13.96 8.35
N GLU A 143 20.47 14.58 7.36
CA GLU A 143 21.59 13.98 6.62
C GLU A 143 22.82 13.88 7.52
N ASP A 144 23.47 12.72 7.53
CA ASP A 144 24.69 12.45 8.28
C ASP A 144 25.64 11.60 7.39
N GLY A 145 26.44 12.26 6.61
CA GLY A 145 27.32 11.64 5.62
C GLY A 145 26.55 10.93 4.50
N ASP A 146 26.65 9.62 4.45
CA ASP A 146 25.94 8.77 3.48
C ASP A 146 24.62 8.16 4.01
N HIS A 147 24.19 8.60 5.20
CA HIS A 147 23.03 8.12 5.92
C HIS A 147 22.03 9.25 6.23
N TRP A 148 20.79 8.85 6.52
CA TRP A 148 19.75 9.72 7.05
C TRP A 148 19.38 9.27 8.46
N VAL A 149 19.43 10.19 9.42
CA VAL A 149 19.00 9.95 10.80
C VAL A 149 17.54 10.36 10.94
N LEU A 150 16.66 9.39 11.13
CA LEU A 150 15.23 9.62 11.40
C LEU A 150 15.01 9.77 12.91
N ASN A 151 14.28 10.82 13.31
CA ASN A 151 13.96 11.11 14.71
C ASN A 151 12.49 11.47 14.86
N GLY A 152 11.74 10.63 15.56
CA GLY A 152 10.30 10.83 15.77
C GLY A 152 9.54 9.52 15.89
N ALA A 153 8.20 9.64 15.89
CA ALA A 153 7.29 8.49 15.94
C ALA A 153 6.13 8.69 14.98
N LYS A 154 5.69 7.62 14.34
CA LYS A 154 4.52 7.59 13.48
C LYS A 154 3.44 6.70 14.10
N ASN A 155 2.16 7.05 13.90
CA ASN A 155 1.01 6.39 14.50
C ASN A 155 0.05 5.88 13.41
N TRP A 156 -0.67 4.81 13.73
CA TRP A 156 -1.74 4.26 12.88
C TRP A 156 -1.26 3.82 11.50
N ILE A 157 -0.05 3.27 11.43
CA ILE A 157 0.56 2.87 10.17
C ILE A 157 0.05 1.48 9.76
N THR A 158 -0.75 1.45 8.70
CA THR A 158 -1.15 0.19 8.06
C THR A 158 0.10 -0.59 7.68
N HIS A 159 0.17 -1.85 8.07
CA HIS A 159 1.35 -2.74 7.95
C HIS A 159 2.58 -2.29 8.75
N GLY A 160 2.44 -1.42 9.74
CA GLY A 160 3.57 -0.95 10.55
C GLY A 160 4.30 -2.04 11.35
N ILE A 161 3.66 -3.21 11.59
CA ILE A 161 4.26 -4.38 12.24
C ILE A 161 4.59 -5.46 11.20
N SER A 162 3.70 -5.68 10.24
CA SER A 162 3.77 -6.78 9.27
C SER A 162 4.41 -6.41 7.93
N GLY A 163 4.76 -5.14 7.74
CA GLY A 163 5.39 -4.67 6.50
C GLY A 163 6.90 -4.92 6.47
N ASP A 164 7.41 -5.15 5.26
CA ASP A 164 8.84 -5.39 5.00
C ASP A 164 9.57 -4.11 4.59
N ILE A 165 8.84 -3.14 4.03
CA ILE A 165 9.34 -1.83 3.64
C ILE A 165 8.34 -0.74 4.00
N VAL A 166 8.84 0.42 4.39
CA VAL A 166 8.01 1.57 4.73
C VAL A 166 8.52 2.83 4.01
N VAL A 167 7.61 3.56 3.36
CA VAL A 167 7.85 4.92 2.93
C VAL A 167 7.53 5.84 4.11
N VAL A 168 8.53 6.55 4.61
CA VAL A 168 8.38 7.45 5.76
C VAL A 168 8.41 8.90 5.27
N ILE A 169 7.33 9.63 5.50
CA ILE A 169 7.32 11.07 5.26
C ILE A 169 7.92 11.75 6.49
N ALA A 170 9.01 12.49 6.29
CA ALA A 170 9.74 13.15 7.37
C ALA A 170 10.08 14.60 7.01
N ARG A 171 10.43 15.37 8.01
CA ARG A 171 10.82 16.77 7.84
C ARG A 171 12.33 16.89 7.66
N THR A 172 12.72 17.51 6.54
CA THR A 172 14.11 17.85 6.22
C THR A 172 14.37 19.36 6.28
N GLY A 173 13.31 20.18 6.33
CA GLY A 173 13.36 21.64 6.44
C GLY A 173 12.67 22.17 7.70
N GLU A 174 12.38 23.47 7.71
CA GLU A 174 11.74 24.12 8.84
C GLU A 174 10.27 23.71 9.02
N LEU A 175 9.74 23.92 10.23
CA LEU A 175 8.35 23.65 10.55
C LEU A 175 7.43 24.58 9.73
N LEU A 176 6.37 24.02 9.12
CA LEU A 176 5.42 24.67 8.24
C LEU A 176 5.96 25.05 6.86
N ASP A 177 7.21 24.73 6.54
CA ASP A 177 7.69 24.83 5.17
C ASP A 177 7.09 23.68 4.32
N SER A 178 6.34 24.06 3.29
CA SER A 178 5.72 23.08 2.36
C SER A 178 6.75 22.31 1.53
N HIS A 179 7.95 22.81 1.38
CA HIS A 179 9.07 22.17 0.68
C HIS A 179 10.02 21.45 1.64
N GLY A 180 9.80 21.58 2.94
CA GLY A 180 10.63 20.98 3.99
C GLY A 180 10.24 19.57 4.38
N MET A 181 9.49 18.85 3.53
CA MET A 181 9.10 17.46 3.76
C MET A 181 9.63 16.56 2.64
N THR A 182 10.05 15.35 2.99
CA THR A 182 10.58 14.36 2.05
C THR A 182 10.14 12.95 2.43
N ALA A 183 10.41 12.00 1.55
CA ALA A 183 10.15 10.57 1.75
C ALA A 183 11.43 9.76 1.54
#